data_9dcdd53c2a316221232118fb802cb0eb
#
_entry.id   9dcdd53c2a316221232118fb802cb0eb
#
_cell.length_a   1.000
_cell.length_b   1.000
_cell.length_c   1.000
_cell.angle_alpha   90.00
_cell.angle_beta   90.00
_cell.angle_gamma   90.00
#
_symmetry.space_group_name_H-M   'P 1'
#
loop_
_entity.id
_entity.type
_entity.pdbx_description
1 polymer ?
#
loop_
_entity_poly.entity_id
_entity_poly.type
_entity_poly.pdbx_seq_one_letter_code
_entity_poly.pdbx_strand_id
1 'polypeptide(L)'
;MTTANLTNITDQFTRFAPALILGIAGLTFLGVGIFHANFYTSVFLSRFGEVGSLAFAIFLAILHELTRFALVVSSVRDFSDGRSGSGWLGLLGSVALVAYDIKMSTSVALIWANDTFDAGIYSGTIVFLILLGLLLEVRLVLTMVKKS
;
A
#
# COMPACT_ATOMS: atom_id res chain seq x y z
N MET A 1 12.86 35.20 -13.55
CA MET A 1 13.34 33.80 -13.52
C MET A 1 13.68 33.43 -14.95
N THR A 2 14.95 33.16 -15.25
CA THR A 2 15.40 32.85 -16.63
C THR A 2 15.06 31.40 -16.94
N THR A 3 14.70 31.12 -18.20
CA THR A 3 14.37 29.77 -18.71
C THR A 3 15.42 28.71 -18.38
N ALA A 4 16.70 29.10 -18.30
CA ALA A 4 17.81 28.22 -17.87
C ALA A 4 17.71 27.72 -16.41
N ASN A 5 17.12 28.50 -15.50
CA ASN A 5 16.91 28.06 -14.10
C ASN A 5 15.76 27.06 -13.97
N LEU A 6 14.73 27.19 -14.80
CA LEU A 6 13.58 26.26 -14.79
C LEU A 6 13.99 24.88 -15.35
N THR A 7 14.78 24.81 -16.41
CA THR A 7 15.29 23.55 -16.96
C THR A 7 16.18 22.82 -15.95
N ASN A 8 17.04 23.53 -15.24
CA ASN A 8 17.92 22.90 -14.24
C ASN A 8 17.13 22.31 -13.04
N ILE A 9 16.07 22.99 -12.59
CA ILE A 9 15.19 22.51 -11.52
C ILE A 9 14.41 21.28 -12.00
N THR A 10 13.90 21.29 -13.21
CA THR A 10 13.15 20.18 -13.79
C THR A 10 14.03 18.94 -13.95
N ASP A 11 15.28 19.11 -14.42
CA ASP A 11 16.24 18.01 -14.57
C ASP A 11 16.68 17.42 -13.23
N GLN A 12 16.87 18.24 -12.20
CA GLN A 12 17.12 17.75 -10.85
C GLN A 12 15.93 16.98 -10.30
N PHE A 13 14.72 17.53 -10.44
CA PHE A 13 13.51 16.88 -9.96
C PHE A 13 13.26 15.52 -10.64
N THR A 14 13.48 15.43 -11.97
CA THR A 14 13.34 14.16 -12.71
C THR A 14 14.36 13.10 -12.29
N ARG A 15 15.55 13.48 -11.82
CA ARG A 15 16.55 12.55 -11.29
C ARG A 15 16.18 12.02 -9.92
N PHE A 16 15.62 12.85 -9.04
CA PHE A 16 15.25 12.45 -7.67
C PHE A 16 13.84 11.85 -7.56
N ALA A 17 12.95 12.12 -8.49
CA ALA A 17 11.57 11.64 -8.46
C ALA A 17 11.43 10.11 -8.26
N PRO A 18 12.21 9.25 -8.92
CA PRO A 18 12.11 7.81 -8.69
C PRO A 18 12.48 7.39 -7.27
N ALA A 19 13.54 7.99 -6.70
CA ALA A 19 13.96 7.69 -5.33
C ALA A 19 12.95 8.20 -4.30
N LEU A 20 12.38 9.39 -4.53
CA LEU A 20 11.33 9.96 -3.70
C LEU A 20 10.06 9.08 -3.73
N ILE A 21 9.63 8.64 -4.91
CA ILE A 21 8.47 7.74 -5.08
C ILE A 21 8.71 6.44 -4.32
N LEU A 22 9.91 5.85 -4.46
CA LEU A 22 10.26 4.62 -3.75
C LEU A 22 10.27 4.81 -2.22
N GLY A 23 10.80 5.94 -1.74
CA GLY A 23 10.80 6.29 -0.32
C GLY A 23 9.40 6.46 0.24
N ILE A 24 8.52 7.19 -0.45
CA ILE A 24 7.13 7.38 -0.05
C ILE A 24 6.37 6.05 -0.08
N ALA A 25 6.55 5.23 -1.13
CA ALA A 25 5.92 3.91 -1.22
C ALA A 25 6.37 3.00 -0.06
N GLY A 26 7.66 3.00 0.27
CA GLY A 26 8.19 2.25 1.41
C GLY A 26 7.62 2.70 2.76
N LEU A 27 7.53 4.01 2.99
CA LEU A 27 6.93 4.55 4.21
C LEU A 27 5.43 4.23 4.31
N THR A 28 4.72 4.30 3.19
CA THR A 28 3.30 3.92 3.12
C THR A 28 3.11 2.44 3.42
N PHE A 29 3.95 1.58 2.83
CA PHE A 29 3.95 0.14 3.10
C PHE A 29 4.19 -0.17 4.58
N LEU A 30 5.18 0.48 5.20
CA LEU A 30 5.45 0.32 6.63
C LEU A 30 4.27 0.81 7.49
N GLY A 31 3.70 1.95 7.16
CA GLY A 31 2.54 2.51 7.86
C GLY A 31 1.34 1.57 7.82
N VAL A 32 0.96 1.11 6.64
CA VAL A 32 -0.15 0.16 6.45
C VAL A 32 0.15 -1.17 7.15
N GLY A 33 1.39 -1.66 7.06
CA GLY A 33 1.82 -2.89 7.73
C GLY A 33 1.68 -2.83 9.24
N ILE A 34 1.96 -1.68 9.88
CA ILE A 34 1.75 -1.47 11.32
C ILE A 34 0.26 -1.60 11.67
N PHE A 35 -0.65 -1.03 10.88
CA PHE A 35 -2.09 -1.16 11.10
C PHE A 35 -2.56 -2.60 10.96
N HIS A 36 -2.09 -3.31 9.93
CA HIS A 36 -2.37 -4.74 9.76
C HIS A 36 -1.88 -5.58 10.93
N ALA A 37 -0.65 -5.34 11.40
CA ALA A 37 -0.09 -6.04 12.56
C ALA A 37 -0.94 -5.81 13.81
N ASN A 38 -1.36 -4.56 14.07
CA ASN A 38 -2.23 -4.26 15.21
C ASN A 38 -3.59 -4.96 15.11
N PHE A 39 -4.22 -4.94 13.93
CA PHE A 39 -5.48 -5.63 13.70
C PHE A 39 -5.35 -7.14 13.97
N TYR A 40 -4.38 -7.80 13.34
CA TYR A 40 -4.18 -9.24 13.51
C TYR A 40 -3.81 -9.59 14.95
N THR A 41 -3.00 -8.78 15.63
CA THR A 41 -2.68 -8.99 17.05
C THR A 41 -3.96 -9.00 17.89
N SER A 42 -4.86 -8.05 17.68
CA SER A 42 -6.13 -7.98 18.43
C SER A 42 -7.03 -9.19 18.17
N VAL A 43 -7.04 -9.70 16.93
CA VAL A 43 -7.86 -10.87 16.55
C VAL A 43 -7.32 -12.17 17.15
N PHE A 44 -5.99 -12.32 17.23
CA PHE A 44 -5.37 -13.59 17.64
C PHE A 44 -4.85 -13.61 19.07
N LEU A 45 -4.94 -12.49 19.80
CA LEU A 45 -4.42 -12.36 21.17
C LEU A 45 -4.91 -13.46 22.11
N SER A 46 -6.20 -13.80 22.05
CA SER A 46 -6.81 -14.85 22.88
C SER A 46 -6.35 -16.28 22.53
N ARG A 47 -5.76 -16.47 21.36
CA ARG A 47 -5.34 -17.79 20.86
C ARG A 47 -3.89 -18.11 21.13
N PHE A 48 -2.99 -17.12 20.97
CA PHE A 48 -1.55 -17.33 20.95
C PHE A 48 -0.79 -16.58 22.05
N GLY A 49 -1.51 -15.84 22.92
CA GLY A 49 -0.89 -14.93 23.89
C GLY A 49 -0.21 -13.74 23.19
N GLU A 50 0.41 -12.84 23.95
CA GLU A 50 0.93 -11.57 23.42
C GLU A 50 2.05 -11.77 22.38
N VAL A 51 3.08 -12.52 22.73
CA VAL A 51 4.26 -12.68 21.85
C VAL A 51 3.91 -13.50 20.60
N GLY A 52 3.14 -14.59 20.76
CA GLY A 52 2.73 -15.42 19.63
C GLY A 52 1.79 -14.68 18.68
N SER A 53 0.87 -13.90 19.22
CA SER A 53 -0.05 -13.08 18.41
C SER A 53 0.68 -11.99 17.62
N LEU A 54 1.66 -11.32 18.24
CA LEU A 54 2.45 -10.30 17.57
C LEU A 54 3.29 -10.90 16.43
N ALA A 55 3.98 -12.01 16.68
CA ALA A 55 4.79 -12.68 15.67
C ALA A 55 3.93 -13.15 14.48
N PHE A 56 2.78 -13.75 14.76
CA PHE A 56 1.83 -14.21 13.73
C PHE A 56 1.20 -13.04 12.97
N ALA A 57 0.88 -11.95 13.67
CA ALA A 57 0.34 -10.73 13.07
C ALA A 57 1.33 -10.07 12.11
N ILE A 58 2.61 -9.97 12.48
CA ILE A 58 3.66 -9.46 11.60
C ILE A 58 3.80 -10.33 10.35
N PHE A 59 3.83 -11.66 10.53
CA PHE A 59 3.87 -12.59 9.41
C PHE A 59 2.69 -12.41 8.45
N LEU A 60 1.47 -12.33 8.97
CA LEU A 60 0.27 -12.12 8.15
C LEU A 60 0.27 -10.76 7.45
N ALA A 61 0.72 -9.69 8.12
CA ALA A 61 0.82 -8.37 7.53
C ALA A 61 1.80 -8.37 6.34
N ILE A 62 2.98 -8.96 6.50
CA ILE A 62 3.97 -9.10 5.42
C ILE A 62 3.39 -9.93 4.27
N LEU A 63 2.78 -11.08 4.55
CA LEU A 63 2.19 -11.95 3.54
C LEU A 63 1.09 -11.22 2.76
N HIS A 64 0.24 -10.46 3.45
CA HIS A 64 -0.83 -9.68 2.86
C HIS A 64 -0.28 -8.64 1.88
N GLU A 65 0.67 -7.83 2.31
CA GLU A 65 1.29 -6.79 1.48
C GLU A 65 2.04 -7.36 0.28
N LEU A 66 2.79 -8.45 0.47
CA LEU A 66 3.47 -9.13 -0.64
C LEU A 66 2.48 -9.71 -1.64
N THR A 67 1.37 -10.28 -1.18
CA THR A 67 0.32 -10.81 -2.06
C THR A 67 -0.32 -9.69 -2.87
N ARG A 68 -0.66 -8.58 -2.24
CA ARG A 68 -1.22 -7.40 -2.92
C ARG A 68 -0.28 -6.89 -4.01
N PHE A 69 0.99 -6.69 -3.66
CA PHE A 69 2.02 -6.24 -4.61
C PHE A 69 2.19 -7.22 -5.77
N ALA A 70 2.27 -8.53 -5.49
CA ALA A 70 2.38 -9.56 -6.52
C ALA A 70 1.18 -9.56 -7.50
N LEU A 71 -0.03 -9.36 -6.99
CA LEU A 71 -1.23 -9.24 -7.82
C LEU A 71 -1.19 -8.02 -8.74
N VAL A 72 -0.73 -6.87 -8.25
CA VAL A 72 -0.56 -5.67 -9.08
C VAL A 72 0.48 -5.90 -10.17
N VAL A 73 1.64 -6.45 -9.82
CA VAL A 73 2.72 -6.75 -10.78
C VAL A 73 2.26 -7.73 -11.85
N SER A 74 1.62 -8.84 -11.44
CA SER A 74 1.13 -9.84 -12.38
C SER A 74 0.05 -9.29 -13.31
N SER A 75 -0.87 -8.48 -12.79
CA SER A 75 -1.93 -7.84 -13.58
C SER A 75 -1.36 -6.94 -14.67
N VAL A 76 -0.42 -6.06 -14.32
CA VAL A 76 0.19 -5.13 -15.27
C VAL A 76 0.96 -5.90 -16.34
N ARG A 77 1.69 -6.96 -15.96
CA ARG A 77 2.40 -7.82 -16.89
C ARG A 77 1.43 -8.56 -17.84
N ASP A 78 0.37 -9.14 -17.28
CA ASP A 78 -0.61 -9.90 -18.08
C ASP A 78 -1.32 -8.99 -19.10
N PHE A 79 -1.67 -7.74 -18.71
CA PHE A 79 -2.20 -6.77 -19.68
C PHE A 79 -1.17 -6.42 -20.76
N SER A 80 0.09 -6.25 -20.42
CA SER A 80 1.17 -5.96 -21.38
C SER A 80 1.40 -7.11 -22.35
N ASP A 81 1.23 -8.36 -21.89
CA ASP A 81 1.36 -9.58 -22.68
C ASP A 81 0.08 -9.93 -23.48
N GLY A 82 -0.95 -9.08 -23.43
CA GLY A 82 -2.24 -9.31 -24.09
C GLY A 82 -3.15 -10.33 -23.40
N ARG A 83 -2.80 -10.82 -22.22
CA ARG A 83 -3.57 -11.78 -21.43
C ARG A 83 -4.61 -11.08 -20.56
N SER A 84 -5.60 -10.46 -21.20
CA SER A 84 -6.57 -9.60 -20.50
C SER A 84 -7.36 -10.32 -19.40
N GLY A 85 -7.72 -11.59 -19.59
CA GLY A 85 -8.49 -12.34 -18.59
C GLY A 85 -7.75 -12.50 -17.26
N SER A 86 -6.50 -12.95 -17.29
CA SER A 86 -5.67 -13.09 -16.08
C SER A 86 -5.30 -11.71 -15.49
N GLY A 87 -5.07 -10.69 -16.33
CA GLY A 87 -4.84 -9.34 -15.89
C GLY A 87 -6.03 -8.79 -15.07
N TRP A 88 -7.26 -9.00 -15.52
CA TRP A 88 -8.46 -8.63 -14.77
C TRP A 88 -8.62 -9.40 -13.47
N LEU A 89 -8.33 -10.71 -13.44
CA LEU A 89 -8.39 -11.50 -12.21
C LEU A 89 -7.41 -10.98 -11.14
N GLY A 90 -6.18 -10.69 -11.54
CA GLY A 90 -5.20 -10.12 -10.62
C GLY A 90 -5.60 -8.72 -10.13
N LEU A 91 -6.14 -7.88 -11.01
CA LEU A 91 -6.64 -6.55 -10.63
C LEU A 91 -7.81 -6.63 -9.64
N LEU A 92 -8.79 -7.49 -9.90
CA LEU A 92 -9.92 -7.72 -8.98
C LEU A 92 -9.44 -8.26 -7.64
N GLY A 93 -8.47 -9.16 -7.63
CA GLY A 93 -7.83 -9.66 -6.40
C GLY A 93 -7.16 -8.54 -5.61
N SER A 94 -6.41 -7.65 -6.26
CA SER A 94 -5.77 -6.51 -5.59
C SER A 94 -6.79 -5.51 -5.04
N VAL A 95 -7.88 -5.23 -5.78
CA VAL A 95 -8.98 -4.38 -5.32
C VAL A 95 -9.68 -4.98 -4.11
N ALA A 96 -9.91 -6.30 -4.09
CA ALA A 96 -10.50 -6.99 -2.95
C ALA A 96 -9.61 -6.88 -1.70
N LEU A 97 -8.29 -7.01 -1.85
CA LEU A 97 -7.34 -6.81 -0.75
C LEU A 97 -7.35 -5.36 -0.25
N VAL A 98 -7.37 -4.37 -1.15
CA VAL A 98 -7.48 -2.94 -0.76
C VAL A 98 -8.79 -2.68 0.00
N ALA A 99 -9.90 -3.25 -0.43
CA ALA A 99 -11.18 -3.11 0.29
C ALA A 99 -11.11 -3.76 1.69
N TYR A 100 -10.41 -4.88 1.81
CA TYR A 100 -10.14 -5.52 3.09
C TYR A 100 -9.24 -4.65 3.99
N ASP A 101 -8.19 -4.02 3.43
CA ASP A 101 -7.30 -3.09 4.11
C ASP A 101 -8.05 -1.90 4.69
N ILE A 102 -8.95 -1.31 3.90
CA ILE A 102 -9.80 -0.20 4.33
C ILE A 102 -10.66 -0.64 5.51
N LYS A 103 -11.28 -1.82 5.44
CA LYS A 103 -12.10 -2.36 6.52
C LYS A 103 -11.29 -2.60 7.80
N MET A 104 -10.13 -3.24 7.70
CA MET A 104 -9.26 -3.48 8.85
C MET A 104 -8.79 -2.17 9.49
N SER A 105 -8.34 -1.24 8.67
CA SER A 105 -7.83 0.05 9.11
C SER A 105 -8.90 0.89 9.80
N THR A 106 -10.13 0.87 9.28
CA THR A 106 -11.28 1.52 9.93
C THR A 106 -11.57 0.89 11.30
N SER A 107 -11.48 -0.44 11.42
CA SER A 107 -11.67 -1.14 12.69
C SER A 107 -10.61 -0.74 13.72
N VAL A 108 -9.34 -0.63 13.33
CA VAL A 108 -8.24 -0.17 14.20
C VAL A 108 -8.42 1.29 14.58
N ALA A 109 -8.80 2.14 13.62
CA ALA A 109 -9.07 3.55 13.87
C ALA A 109 -10.16 3.77 14.93
N LEU A 110 -11.22 2.97 14.90
CA LEU A 110 -12.30 3.00 15.90
C LEU A 110 -11.82 2.59 17.30
N ILE A 111 -10.84 1.68 17.40
CA ILE A 111 -10.26 1.26 18.68
C ILE A 111 -9.36 2.37 19.25
N TRP A 112 -8.65 3.11 18.41
CA TRP A 112 -7.71 4.14 18.83
C TRP A 112 -8.33 5.52 19.04
N ALA A 113 -9.51 5.75 18.49
CA ALA A 113 -10.19 7.03 18.59
C ALA A 113 -10.81 7.26 19.97
N ASN A 114 -10.74 8.49 20.44
CA ASN A 114 -11.42 8.90 21.67
C ASN A 114 -12.91 9.24 21.42
N ASP A 115 -13.24 9.63 20.20
CA ASP A 115 -14.59 9.97 19.76
C ASP A 115 -14.80 9.70 18.27
N THR A 116 -16.01 9.97 17.78
CA THR A 116 -16.39 9.74 16.38
C THR A 116 -15.66 10.65 15.38
N PHE A 117 -15.26 11.85 15.83
CA PHE A 117 -14.52 12.80 15.00
C PHE A 117 -13.08 12.32 14.78
N ASP A 118 -12.40 11.92 15.85
CA ASP A 118 -11.07 11.32 15.82
C ASP A 118 -11.08 10.05 14.97
N ALA A 119 -12.10 9.18 15.12
CA ALA A 119 -12.25 7.99 14.32
C ALA A 119 -12.34 8.30 12.82
N GLY A 120 -13.04 9.36 12.45
CA GLY A 120 -13.14 9.84 11.07
C GLY A 120 -11.80 10.31 10.51
N ILE A 121 -11.03 11.07 11.30
CA ILE A 121 -9.70 11.55 10.90
C ILE A 121 -8.74 10.38 10.72
N TYR A 122 -8.65 9.46 11.69
CA TYR A 122 -7.76 8.30 11.60
C TYR A 122 -8.13 7.42 10.40
N SER A 123 -9.41 7.07 10.26
CA SER A 123 -9.89 6.26 9.14
C SER A 123 -9.61 6.93 7.80
N GLY A 124 -9.93 8.22 7.64
CA GLY A 124 -9.67 8.98 6.41
C GLY A 124 -8.20 9.05 6.06
N THR A 125 -7.33 9.28 7.04
CA THR A 125 -5.87 9.32 6.83
C THR A 125 -5.35 7.96 6.37
N ILE A 126 -5.80 6.86 6.97
CA ILE A 126 -5.37 5.52 6.62
C ILE A 126 -5.84 5.15 5.21
N VAL A 127 -7.11 5.42 4.88
CA VAL A 127 -7.65 5.20 3.54
C VAL A 127 -6.86 5.98 2.49
N PHE A 128 -6.54 7.24 2.78
CA PHE A 128 -5.70 8.06 1.90
C PHE A 128 -4.32 7.44 1.68
N LEU A 129 -3.66 6.95 2.73
CA LEU A 129 -2.35 6.30 2.64
C LEU A 129 -2.42 5.00 1.82
N ILE A 130 -3.46 4.18 2.01
CA ILE A 130 -3.67 2.94 1.23
C ILE A 130 -3.82 3.27 -0.26
N LEU A 131 -4.67 4.25 -0.60
CA LEU A 131 -4.89 4.65 -1.99
C LEU A 131 -3.64 5.26 -2.62
N LEU A 132 -2.91 6.09 -1.86
CA LEU A 132 -1.62 6.65 -2.31
C LEU A 132 -0.60 5.54 -2.58
N GLY A 133 -0.49 4.56 -1.67
CA GLY A 133 0.38 3.39 -1.83
C GLY A 133 0.06 2.62 -3.11
N LEU A 134 -1.21 2.31 -3.34
CA LEU A 134 -1.65 1.62 -4.55
C LEU A 134 -1.30 2.39 -5.83
N LEU A 135 -1.53 3.70 -5.86
CA LEU A 135 -1.18 4.53 -7.03
C LEU A 135 0.32 4.52 -7.31
N LEU A 136 1.15 4.59 -6.25
CA LEU A 136 2.61 4.55 -6.38
C LEU A 136 3.10 3.18 -6.85
N GLU A 137 2.51 2.09 -6.35
CA GLU A 137 2.82 0.73 -6.79
C GLU A 137 2.50 0.53 -8.28
N VAL A 138 1.29 0.90 -8.71
CA VAL A 138 0.89 0.82 -10.12
C VAL A 138 1.84 1.63 -11.01
N ARG A 139 2.17 2.85 -10.60
CA ARG A 139 3.12 3.69 -11.35
C ARG A 139 4.51 3.06 -11.43
N LEU A 140 5.01 2.49 -10.32
CA LEU A 140 6.30 1.81 -10.29
C LEU A 140 6.34 0.63 -11.25
N VAL A 141 5.33 -0.23 -11.21
CA VAL A 141 5.22 -1.41 -12.10
C VAL A 141 5.13 -1.00 -13.56
N LEU A 142 4.32 0.02 -13.89
CA LEU A 142 4.23 0.54 -15.26
C LEU A 142 5.57 1.09 -15.78
N THR A 143 6.39 1.68 -14.90
CA THR A 143 7.73 2.15 -15.30
C THR A 143 8.71 1.01 -15.51
N MET A 144 8.58 -0.09 -14.77
CA MET A 144 9.41 -1.30 -14.95
C MET A 144 9.07 -2.02 -16.27
N VAL A 145 7.79 -2.21 -16.57
CA VAL A 145 7.32 -2.90 -17.79
C VAL A 145 7.69 -2.14 -19.07
N LYS A 146 7.72 -0.79 -19.05
CA LYS A 146 8.14 0.00 -20.21
C LYS A 146 9.63 -0.08 -20.52
N LYS A 147 10.46 -0.56 -19.59
CA LYS A 147 11.92 -0.66 -19.75
C LYS A 147 12.38 -2.06 -20.13
N SER A 148 11.52 -3.06 -20.05
CA SER A 148 11.75 -4.44 -20.50
C SER A 148 11.26 -4.64 -21.92
#